data_0c2501e8ed1e3418e7fa6512c8e5182e
#
_entry.id   0c2501e8ed1e3418e7fa6512c8e5182e
#
_cell.length_a   1.000
_cell.length_b   1.000
_cell.length_c   1.000
_cell.angle_alpha   90.00
_cell.angle_beta   90.00
_cell.angle_gamma   90.00
#
_symmetry.space_group_name_H-M   'P 1'
#
loop_
_entity.id
_entity.type
_entity.pdbx_description
1 polymer ?
#
loop_
_entity_poly.entity_id
_entity_poly.type
_entity_poly.pdbx_seq_one_letter_code
_entity_poly.pdbx_strand_id
1 'polypeptide(L)'
;TFCQDRIELQLHTDGSLSQKDKDLIHSELTGTIITITESSANSNRVIDYLQGRPNCQKFRKDSIWGIEFFDPIYAFPKDPISFYLDADILFLRPFSGLFDRNQVENGAIFLKDTQWDAYCFRPLQMLIGKNKPQAVKGITTGLVFWDKASIDWDYLEWFLGEHHLHKIPEWIMPTAQAGLANRCKAKTISPRQITNLYPNAQIHEDTFGLHLLGSYRKEWMEKLAARKNNQTESLPTMVPSFENCVSQNIIGYSLRQIRRWKNTRLNLW
;
A
#
# COMPACT_ATOMS: atom_id res chain seq x y z
N THR A 1 19.15 -12.55 -3.19
CA THR A 1 17.81 -11.97 -2.87
C THR A 1 17.49 -12.18 -1.41
N PHE A 2 16.83 -11.17 -0.78
CA PHE A 2 16.48 -11.27 0.65
C PHE A 2 15.20 -12.07 0.91
N CYS A 3 14.29 -12.18 -0.07
CA CYS A 3 13.08 -12.98 0.04
C CYS A 3 13.42 -14.47 -0.07
N GLN A 4 13.04 -15.26 0.94
CA GLN A 4 13.21 -16.71 0.94
C GLN A 4 11.93 -17.44 0.48
N ASP A 5 10.80 -16.73 0.34
CA ASP A 5 9.57 -17.28 -0.20
C ASP A 5 9.70 -17.45 -1.73
N ARG A 6 9.11 -18.51 -2.27
CA ARG A 6 9.00 -18.67 -3.72
C ARG A 6 7.89 -17.77 -4.23
N ILE A 7 8.24 -16.75 -5.02
CA ILE A 7 7.32 -15.75 -5.56
C ILE A 7 7.38 -15.71 -7.09
N GLU A 8 6.26 -15.35 -7.70
CA GLU A 8 6.17 -14.86 -9.08
C GLU A 8 5.93 -13.36 -9.02
N LEU A 9 6.73 -12.60 -9.75
CA LEU A 9 6.68 -11.14 -9.75
C LEU A 9 6.03 -10.62 -11.02
N GLN A 10 4.96 -9.85 -10.88
CA GLN A 10 4.39 -9.06 -11.97
C GLN A 10 4.69 -7.58 -11.75
N LEU A 11 5.47 -7.00 -12.65
CA LEU A 11 5.77 -5.58 -12.66
C LEU A 11 4.77 -4.85 -13.55
N HIS A 12 4.05 -3.90 -12.98
CA HIS A 12 3.19 -2.98 -13.70
C HIS A 12 3.97 -1.71 -14.02
N THR A 13 4.06 -1.35 -15.29
CA THR A 13 4.72 -0.12 -15.73
C THR A 13 3.72 0.80 -16.43
N ASP A 14 3.91 2.10 -16.25
CA ASP A 14 3.20 3.16 -16.97
C ASP A 14 3.71 3.39 -18.41
N GLY A 15 4.65 2.54 -18.87
CA GLY A 15 5.31 2.64 -20.16
C GLY A 15 6.63 3.40 -20.11
N SER A 16 7.08 3.88 -18.95
CA SER A 16 8.35 4.62 -18.79
C SER A 16 9.59 3.73 -18.84
N LEU A 17 9.45 2.41 -18.59
CA LEU A 17 10.58 1.47 -18.64
C LEU A 17 11.09 1.27 -20.07
N SER A 18 12.35 1.65 -20.33
CA SER A 18 13.03 1.33 -21.58
C SER A 18 13.35 -0.17 -21.68
N GLN A 19 13.68 -0.65 -22.89
CA GLN A 19 14.12 -2.05 -23.08
C GLN A 19 15.35 -2.36 -22.22
N LYS A 20 16.29 -1.42 -22.10
CA LYS A 20 17.47 -1.56 -21.24
C LYS A 20 17.12 -1.76 -19.77
N ASP A 21 16.09 -1.04 -19.27
CA ASP A 21 15.62 -1.22 -17.88
C ASP A 21 14.99 -2.60 -17.69
N LYS A 22 14.19 -3.07 -18.65
CA LYS A 22 13.59 -4.40 -18.63
C LYS A 22 14.66 -5.50 -18.63
N ASP A 23 15.70 -5.38 -19.47
CA ASP A 23 16.82 -6.31 -19.55
C ASP A 23 17.62 -6.33 -18.23
N LEU A 24 17.83 -5.16 -17.62
CA LEU A 24 18.49 -5.05 -16.32
C LEU A 24 17.68 -5.74 -15.22
N ILE A 25 16.38 -5.52 -15.16
CA ILE A 25 15.49 -6.18 -14.19
C ILE A 25 15.58 -7.70 -14.32
N HIS A 26 15.53 -8.24 -15.54
CA HIS A 26 15.65 -9.67 -15.78
C HIS A 26 17.02 -10.22 -15.38
N SER A 27 18.10 -9.47 -15.60
CA SER A 27 19.46 -9.88 -15.25
C SER A 27 19.71 -9.89 -13.75
N GLU A 28 19.14 -8.94 -13.00
CA GLU A 28 19.33 -8.81 -11.56
C GLU A 28 18.46 -9.80 -10.75
N LEU A 29 17.30 -10.17 -11.26
CA LEU A 29 16.35 -11.05 -10.59
C LEU A 29 16.38 -12.48 -11.15
N THR A 30 17.57 -13.01 -11.37
CA THR A 30 17.77 -14.38 -11.86
C THR A 30 17.11 -15.42 -10.92
N GLY A 31 16.40 -16.38 -11.52
CA GLY A 31 15.69 -17.44 -10.77
C GLY A 31 14.30 -17.05 -10.25
N THR A 32 13.86 -15.82 -10.49
CA THR A 32 12.48 -15.37 -10.24
C THR A 32 11.69 -15.31 -11.54
N ILE A 33 10.46 -15.83 -11.55
CA ILE A 33 9.56 -15.65 -12.69
C ILE A 33 9.08 -14.21 -12.69
N ILE A 34 9.41 -13.45 -13.74
CA ILE A 34 9.05 -12.03 -13.86
C ILE A 34 8.21 -11.83 -15.11
N THR A 35 7.07 -11.19 -14.93
CA THR A 35 6.22 -10.71 -16.03
C THR A 35 6.16 -9.18 -15.95
N ILE A 36 6.53 -8.49 -17.04
CA ILE A 36 6.40 -7.04 -17.13
C ILE A 36 5.17 -6.72 -17.97
N THR A 37 4.21 -6.01 -17.39
CA THR A 37 2.94 -5.68 -18.02
C THR A 37 2.75 -4.16 -18.07
N GLU A 38 2.42 -3.64 -19.24
CA GLU A 38 2.04 -2.24 -19.38
C GLU A 38 0.58 -2.04 -18.94
N SER A 39 0.31 -0.97 -18.21
CA SER A 39 -1.03 -0.65 -17.69
C SER A 39 -2.09 -0.53 -18.79
N SER A 40 -1.70 -0.10 -20.00
CA SER A 40 -2.58 -0.04 -21.17
C SER A 40 -3.03 -1.42 -21.65
N ALA A 41 -2.15 -2.42 -21.59
CA ALA A 41 -2.46 -3.79 -22.05
C ALA A 41 -3.53 -4.48 -21.18
N ASN A 42 -3.61 -4.14 -19.90
CA ASN A 42 -4.60 -4.69 -18.96
C ASN A 42 -5.88 -3.85 -18.85
N SER A 43 -5.91 -2.66 -19.47
CA SER A 43 -6.97 -1.68 -19.24
C SER A 43 -8.36 -2.23 -19.49
N ASN A 44 -8.59 -2.84 -20.64
CA ASN A 44 -9.92 -3.38 -21.01
C ASN A 44 -10.33 -4.52 -20.08
N ARG A 45 -9.41 -5.44 -19.76
CA ARG A 45 -9.68 -6.60 -18.90
C ARG A 45 -10.11 -6.21 -17.50
N VAL A 46 -9.41 -5.22 -16.89
CA VAL A 46 -9.77 -4.70 -15.58
C VAL A 46 -11.10 -3.96 -15.61
N ILE A 47 -11.33 -3.17 -16.66
CA ILE A 47 -12.61 -2.47 -16.86
C ILE A 47 -13.78 -3.44 -17.01
N ASP A 48 -13.58 -4.53 -17.76
CA ASP A 48 -14.62 -5.57 -17.96
C ASP A 48 -14.97 -6.26 -16.63
N TYR A 49 -13.95 -6.53 -15.80
CA TYR A 49 -14.20 -7.10 -14.47
C TYR A 49 -14.95 -6.13 -13.54
N LEU A 50 -14.77 -4.83 -13.69
CA LEU A 50 -15.50 -3.80 -12.96
C LEU A 50 -16.89 -3.52 -13.57
N GLN A 51 -17.38 -4.36 -14.49
CA GLN A 51 -18.72 -4.21 -15.09
C GLN A 51 -19.79 -4.16 -13.97
N GLY A 52 -20.73 -3.23 -14.11
CA GLY A 52 -21.76 -2.96 -13.10
C GLY A 52 -21.31 -2.05 -11.94
N ARG A 53 -20.06 -1.55 -11.97
CA ARG A 53 -19.49 -0.64 -10.98
C ARG A 53 -18.94 0.63 -11.63
N PRO A 54 -19.81 1.56 -12.07
CA PRO A 54 -19.40 2.72 -12.87
C PRO A 54 -18.41 3.66 -12.17
N ASN A 55 -18.51 3.83 -10.85
CA ASN A 55 -17.58 4.67 -10.10
C ASN A 55 -16.18 4.03 -9.98
N CYS A 56 -16.13 2.72 -9.77
CA CYS A 56 -14.87 1.95 -9.82
C CYS A 56 -14.23 2.03 -11.21
N GLN A 57 -15.01 1.83 -12.27
CA GLN A 57 -14.53 1.97 -13.65
C GLN A 57 -14.01 3.37 -13.93
N LYS A 58 -14.75 4.39 -13.50
CA LYS A 58 -14.35 5.80 -13.65
C LYS A 58 -13.03 6.08 -12.92
N PHE A 59 -12.91 5.68 -11.66
CA PHE A 59 -11.70 5.88 -10.88
C PHE A 59 -10.48 5.18 -11.51
N ARG A 60 -10.67 3.94 -12.01
CA ARG A 60 -9.63 3.21 -12.75
C ARG A 60 -9.18 3.91 -14.03
N LYS A 61 -10.11 4.53 -14.77
CA LYS A 61 -9.81 5.24 -16.03
C LYS A 61 -9.14 6.59 -15.82
N ASP A 62 -9.62 7.33 -14.84
CA ASP A 62 -9.31 8.76 -14.68
C ASP A 62 -8.13 9.02 -13.72
N SER A 63 -7.64 7.99 -13.01
CA SER A 63 -6.65 8.18 -11.96
C SER A 63 -5.56 7.12 -11.97
N ILE A 64 -4.30 7.54 -11.83
CA ILE A 64 -3.16 6.66 -11.59
C ILE A 64 -3.37 5.82 -10.32
N TRP A 65 -3.97 6.41 -9.29
CA TRP A 65 -4.33 5.73 -8.04
C TRP A 65 -5.39 4.63 -8.22
N GLY A 66 -6.25 4.78 -9.24
CA GLY A 66 -7.19 3.74 -9.64
C GLY A 66 -6.50 2.57 -10.32
N ILE A 67 -5.49 2.82 -11.14
CA ILE A 67 -4.64 1.79 -11.75
C ILE A 67 -3.95 1.01 -10.63
N GLU A 68 -3.28 1.71 -9.72
CA GLU A 68 -2.54 1.16 -8.60
C GLU A 68 -3.43 0.35 -7.64
N PHE A 69 -4.70 0.75 -7.50
CA PHE A 69 -5.66 0.02 -6.68
C PHE A 69 -6.16 -1.27 -7.35
N PHE A 70 -6.61 -1.17 -8.62
CA PHE A 70 -7.36 -2.26 -9.25
C PHE A 70 -6.48 -3.27 -9.99
N ASP A 71 -5.41 -2.82 -10.66
CA ASP A 71 -4.62 -3.71 -11.51
C ASP A 71 -3.94 -4.84 -10.73
N PRO A 72 -3.38 -4.61 -9.52
CA PRO A 72 -2.83 -5.70 -8.71
C PRO A 72 -3.85 -6.76 -8.31
N ILE A 73 -5.12 -6.37 -8.07
CA ILE A 73 -6.18 -7.32 -7.73
C ILE A 73 -6.44 -8.29 -8.90
N TYR A 74 -6.24 -7.82 -10.14
CA TYR A 74 -6.48 -8.59 -11.35
C TYR A 74 -5.22 -9.13 -12.03
N ALA A 75 -4.06 -8.83 -11.51
CA ALA A 75 -2.79 -9.33 -12.02
C ALA A 75 -2.80 -10.85 -12.18
N PHE A 76 -3.25 -11.55 -11.15
CA PHE A 76 -3.42 -13.00 -11.12
C PHE A 76 -4.90 -13.36 -10.85
N PRO A 77 -5.78 -13.34 -11.86
CA PRO A 77 -7.23 -13.43 -11.65
C PRO A 77 -7.72 -14.75 -11.03
N LYS A 78 -6.95 -15.84 -11.20
CA LYS A 78 -7.25 -17.16 -10.60
C LYS A 78 -6.74 -17.30 -9.17
N ASP A 79 -5.84 -16.44 -8.73
CA ASP A 79 -5.33 -16.44 -7.38
C ASP A 79 -6.33 -15.76 -6.44
N PRO A 80 -6.78 -16.39 -5.35
CA PRO A 80 -7.68 -15.76 -4.39
C PRO A 80 -7.02 -14.61 -3.63
N ILE A 81 -5.69 -14.61 -3.51
CA ILE A 81 -4.93 -13.57 -2.80
C ILE A 81 -4.22 -12.65 -3.80
N SER A 82 -4.29 -11.36 -3.55
CA SER A 82 -3.52 -10.34 -4.24
C SER A 82 -2.43 -9.82 -3.31
N PHE A 83 -1.19 -9.81 -3.78
CA PHE A 83 -0.05 -9.20 -3.10
C PHE A 83 0.42 -7.99 -3.91
N TYR A 84 0.47 -6.83 -3.29
CA TYR A 84 0.95 -5.60 -3.90
C TYR A 84 2.05 -4.96 -3.04
N LEU A 85 3.07 -4.48 -3.71
CA LEU A 85 4.20 -3.76 -3.11
C LEU A 85 4.55 -2.56 -3.99
N ASP A 86 4.74 -1.40 -3.38
CA ASP A 86 5.35 -0.25 -4.05
C ASP A 86 6.81 -0.53 -4.42
N ALA A 87 7.23 -0.01 -5.58
CA ALA A 87 8.59 -0.16 -6.07
C ALA A 87 9.64 0.55 -5.19
N ASP A 88 9.22 1.33 -4.22
CA ASP A 88 10.09 2.04 -3.28
C ASP A 88 10.18 1.37 -1.89
N ILE A 89 9.79 0.11 -1.79
CA ILE A 89 10.10 -0.72 -0.63
C ILE A 89 11.45 -1.40 -0.82
N LEU A 90 12.40 -1.06 0.04
CA LEU A 90 13.75 -1.63 0.06
C LEU A 90 13.88 -2.65 1.19
N PHE A 91 14.25 -3.89 0.87
CA PHE A 91 14.57 -4.90 1.88
C PHE A 91 16.05 -4.83 2.25
N LEU A 92 16.35 -4.99 3.55
CA LEU A 92 17.69 -4.83 4.12
C LEU A 92 18.34 -6.14 4.53
N ARG A 93 17.55 -7.18 4.76
CA ARG A 93 18.00 -8.50 5.25
C ARG A 93 17.07 -9.63 4.82
N PRO A 94 17.51 -10.89 4.96
CA PRO A 94 16.67 -12.04 4.66
C PRO A 94 15.38 -12.05 5.47
N PHE A 95 14.28 -12.43 4.81
CA PHE A 95 12.98 -12.63 5.43
C PHE A 95 12.24 -13.80 4.77
N SER A 96 11.28 -14.39 5.51
CA SER A 96 10.41 -15.46 5.04
C SER A 96 9.01 -15.32 5.64
N GLY A 97 7.99 -15.83 4.94
CA GLY A 97 6.60 -15.83 5.41
C GLY A 97 5.88 -14.49 5.25
N LEU A 98 6.48 -13.50 4.58
CA LEU A 98 5.78 -12.25 4.26
C LEU A 98 4.61 -12.50 3.30
N PHE A 99 4.80 -13.40 2.35
CA PHE A 99 3.81 -13.75 1.33
C PHE A 99 3.03 -15.04 1.68
N ASP A 100 2.94 -15.38 2.97
CA ASP A 100 2.14 -16.51 3.42
C ASP A 100 0.64 -16.19 3.28
N ARG A 101 -0.03 -16.93 2.39
CA ARG A 101 -1.45 -16.79 2.07
C ARG A 101 -2.36 -16.97 3.29
N ASN A 102 -1.98 -17.83 4.23
CA ASN A 102 -2.76 -18.08 5.46
C ASN A 102 -2.86 -16.83 6.35
N GLN A 103 -1.89 -15.92 6.27
CA GLN A 103 -1.93 -14.67 7.03
C GLN A 103 -2.98 -13.69 6.50
N VAL A 104 -3.37 -13.80 5.22
CA VAL A 104 -4.29 -12.89 4.52
C VAL A 104 -5.73 -13.43 4.50
N GLU A 105 -5.92 -14.71 4.81
CA GLU A 105 -7.22 -15.38 4.71
C GLU A 105 -8.35 -14.63 5.42
N ASN A 106 -9.45 -14.42 4.71
CA ASN A 106 -10.63 -13.66 5.13
C ASN A 106 -10.34 -12.19 5.51
N GLY A 107 -9.29 -11.58 4.98
CA GLY A 107 -8.91 -10.23 5.37
C GLY A 107 -7.95 -9.51 4.43
N ALA A 108 -7.15 -8.66 5.04
CA ALA A 108 -6.12 -7.88 4.35
C ALA A 108 -4.93 -7.60 5.27
N ILE A 109 -3.78 -7.31 4.66
CA ILE A 109 -2.58 -6.85 5.37
C ILE A 109 -2.10 -5.54 4.75
N PHE A 110 -1.71 -4.59 5.60
CA PHE A 110 -1.21 -3.27 5.21
C PHE A 110 0.09 -2.92 5.93
N LEU A 111 0.82 -1.94 5.42
CA LEU A 111 1.82 -1.25 6.23
C LEU A 111 1.15 -0.37 7.28
N LYS A 112 1.77 -0.32 8.48
CA LYS A 112 1.36 0.59 9.55
C LYS A 112 1.92 1.98 9.29
N ASP A 113 1.05 2.99 9.23
CA ASP A 113 1.46 4.37 9.31
C ASP A 113 1.39 4.86 10.76
N THR A 114 2.53 5.31 11.29
CA THR A 114 2.64 5.79 12.66
C THR A 114 2.46 7.29 12.81
N GLN A 115 2.53 8.05 11.71
CA GLN A 115 2.51 9.51 11.74
C GLN A 115 1.27 10.14 11.13
N TRP A 116 0.75 9.57 10.03
CA TRP A 116 -0.30 10.19 9.25
C TRP A 116 -1.48 9.26 8.99
N ASP A 117 -2.68 9.82 9.05
CA ASP A 117 -3.85 9.25 8.39
C ASP A 117 -4.10 10.09 7.14
N ALA A 118 -3.63 9.64 5.99
CA ALA A 118 -3.87 10.29 4.71
C ALA A 118 -5.30 10.00 4.23
N TYR A 119 -6.32 10.39 5.02
CA TYR A 119 -7.71 10.11 4.71
C TYR A 119 -8.47 11.39 4.38
N CYS A 120 -9.40 11.28 3.44
CA CYS A 120 -10.25 12.36 2.97
C CYS A 120 -11.69 12.32 3.52
N PHE A 121 -11.98 11.52 4.54
CA PHE A 121 -13.28 11.56 5.22
C PHE A 121 -13.52 12.92 5.88
N ARG A 122 -14.74 13.42 5.74
CA ARG A 122 -15.18 14.54 6.57
C ARG A 122 -15.62 14.01 7.93
N PRO A 123 -15.24 14.65 9.08
CA PRO A 123 -15.62 14.17 10.40
C PRO A 123 -17.14 13.95 10.56
N LEU A 124 -17.98 14.83 10.00
CA LEU A 124 -19.43 14.68 10.03
C LEU A 124 -19.94 13.45 9.27
N GLN A 125 -19.27 13.03 8.20
CA GLN A 125 -19.67 11.83 7.46
C GLN A 125 -19.50 10.55 8.28
N MET A 126 -18.57 10.54 9.25
CA MET A 126 -18.39 9.43 10.17
C MET A 126 -19.51 9.30 11.20
N LEU A 127 -20.38 10.32 11.33
CA LEU A 127 -21.50 10.34 12.29
C LEU A 127 -22.86 10.07 11.66
N ILE A 128 -23.06 10.51 10.40
CA ILE A 128 -24.38 10.61 9.79
C ILE A 128 -24.45 9.74 8.54
N GLY A 129 -25.49 8.92 8.42
CA GLY A 129 -25.82 8.16 7.22
C GLY A 129 -25.90 6.65 7.42
N LYS A 130 -26.60 5.97 6.51
CA LYS A 130 -26.74 4.50 6.50
C LYS A 130 -25.38 3.79 6.32
N ASN A 131 -24.48 4.39 5.56
CA ASN A 131 -23.14 3.90 5.28
C ASN A 131 -22.11 4.77 6.00
N LYS A 132 -22.16 4.85 7.33
CA LYS A 132 -21.13 5.58 8.10
C LYS A 132 -19.75 5.10 7.65
N PRO A 133 -18.90 5.96 7.06
CA PRO A 133 -17.57 5.56 6.71
C PRO A 133 -16.80 5.26 8.01
N GLN A 134 -16.66 4.00 8.30
CA GLN A 134 -15.78 3.53 9.36
C GLN A 134 -14.46 3.17 8.68
N ALA A 135 -13.36 3.58 9.25
CA ALA A 135 -12.03 3.30 8.74
C ALA A 135 -11.15 2.75 9.85
N VAL A 136 -10.12 2.01 9.50
CA VAL A 136 -9.05 1.66 10.43
C VAL A 136 -8.06 2.81 10.57
N LYS A 137 -7.30 2.82 11.67
CA LYS A 137 -6.25 3.82 11.90
C LYS A 137 -4.98 3.48 11.15
N GLY A 138 -4.29 4.53 10.68
CA GLY A 138 -2.86 4.49 10.38
C GLY A 138 -2.44 3.33 9.50
N ILE A 139 -3.05 3.18 8.33
CA ILE A 139 -2.53 2.31 7.27
C ILE A 139 -1.99 3.15 6.12
N THR A 140 -1.03 2.62 5.41
CA THR A 140 -0.52 3.15 4.16
C THR A 140 -0.55 2.08 3.08
N THR A 141 -0.53 2.53 1.84
CA THR A 141 -0.77 1.72 0.63
C THR A 141 0.49 1.11 0.03
N GLY A 142 1.67 1.38 0.58
CA GLY A 142 2.95 0.88 0.04
C GLY A 142 3.09 -0.65 0.04
N LEU A 143 2.36 -1.33 0.92
CA LEU A 143 2.19 -2.77 0.89
C LEU A 143 0.73 -3.07 1.19
N VAL A 144 0.07 -3.82 0.30
CA VAL A 144 -1.34 -4.19 0.44
C VAL A 144 -1.57 -5.62 -0.04
N PHE A 145 -1.98 -6.48 0.86
CA PHE A 145 -2.35 -7.84 0.54
C PHE A 145 -3.85 -8.02 0.80
N TRP A 146 -4.57 -8.59 -0.15
CA TRP A 146 -6.00 -8.82 -0.08
C TRP A 146 -6.36 -10.28 -0.30
N ASP A 147 -7.17 -10.84 0.58
CA ASP A 147 -8.11 -11.87 0.16
C ASP A 147 -9.21 -11.20 -0.67
N LYS A 148 -9.26 -11.50 -1.96
CA LYS A 148 -10.17 -10.85 -2.92
C LYS A 148 -11.65 -11.05 -2.56
N ALA A 149 -11.99 -12.16 -1.88
CA ALA A 149 -13.32 -12.42 -1.39
C ALA A 149 -13.73 -11.50 -0.23
N SER A 150 -12.76 -10.89 0.45
CA SER A 150 -12.99 -9.95 1.56
C SER A 150 -13.27 -8.52 1.12
N ILE A 151 -13.16 -8.22 -0.18
CA ILE A 151 -13.37 -6.86 -0.71
C ILE A 151 -14.88 -6.59 -0.78
N ASP A 152 -15.35 -5.63 0.02
CA ASP A 152 -16.75 -5.13 -0.05
C ASP A 152 -16.88 -4.17 -1.25
N TRP A 153 -17.23 -4.75 -2.39
CA TRP A 153 -17.35 -4.02 -3.66
C TRP A 153 -18.49 -3.01 -3.68
N ASP A 154 -19.57 -3.25 -2.94
CA ASP A 154 -20.71 -2.32 -2.86
C ASP A 154 -20.32 -1.07 -2.06
N TYR A 155 -19.56 -1.27 -0.97
CA TYR A 155 -18.97 -0.17 -0.23
C TYR A 155 -18.02 0.66 -1.09
N LEU A 156 -17.13 -0.02 -1.84
CA LEU A 156 -16.15 0.67 -2.69
C LEU A 156 -16.81 1.50 -3.79
N GLU A 157 -17.82 0.93 -4.45
CA GLU A 157 -18.60 1.61 -5.49
C GLU A 157 -19.32 2.84 -4.92
N TRP A 158 -19.98 2.70 -3.77
CA TRP A 158 -20.60 3.81 -3.06
C TRP A 158 -19.57 4.88 -2.69
N PHE A 159 -18.44 4.48 -2.08
CA PHE A 159 -17.42 5.40 -1.62
C PHE A 159 -16.83 6.24 -2.77
N LEU A 160 -16.51 5.61 -3.87
CA LEU A 160 -15.95 6.28 -5.04
C LEU A 160 -16.96 7.19 -5.76
N GLY A 161 -18.25 7.03 -5.50
CA GLY A 161 -19.31 7.93 -5.99
C GLY A 161 -19.44 9.24 -5.20
N GLU A 162 -18.78 9.39 -4.05
CA GLU A 162 -18.88 10.58 -3.22
C GLU A 162 -18.18 11.79 -3.86
N HIS A 163 -18.94 12.84 -4.16
CA HIS A 163 -18.47 14.02 -4.94
C HIS A 163 -17.30 14.78 -4.30
N HIS A 164 -17.15 14.75 -2.97
CA HIS A 164 -16.08 15.49 -2.31
C HIS A 164 -14.69 14.88 -2.46
N LEU A 165 -14.59 13.61 -2.89
CA LEU A 165 -13.32 12.89 -3.07
C LEU A 165 -12.47 13.50 -4.18
N HIS A 166 -13.07 14.17 -5.16
CA HIS A 166 -12.34 14.79 -6.27
C HIS A 166 -11.41 15.93 -5.87
N LYS A 167 -11.49 16.41 -4.62
CA LYS A 167 -10.66 17.53 -4.14
C LYS A 167 -9.26 17.11 -3.67
N ILE A 168 -9.06 15.83 -3.35
CA ILE A 168 -7.80 15.32 -2.82
C ILE A 168 -7.56 13.92 -3.44
N PRO A 169 -7.23 13.86 -4.74
CA PRO A 169 -7.17 12.59 -5.48
C PRO A 169 -6.20 11.56 -4.87
N GLU A 170 -5.06 12.02 -4.40
CA GLU A 170 -4.01 11.17 -3.81
C GLU A 170 -4.43 10.46 -2.52
N TRP A 171 -5.50 10.92 -1.88
CA TRP A 171 -5.99 10.32 -0.64
C TRP A 171 -7.20 9.43 -0.82
N ILE A 172 -7.74 9.36 -2.01
CA ILE A 172 -8.91 8.51 -2.31
C ILE A 172 -8.56 7.04 -2.05
N MET A 173 -7.44 6.57 -2.61
CA MET A 173 -7.02 5.18 -2.47
C MET A 173 -6.77 4.78 -1.01
N PRO A 174 -5.92 5.45 -0.22
CA PRO A 174 -5.72 5.08 1.19
C PRO A 174 -6.99 5.19 2.03
N THR A 175 -7.90 6.13 1.70
CA THR A 175 -9.19 6.24 2.39
C THR A 175 -10.11 5.07 2.06
N ALA A 176 -10.20 4.68 0.78
CA ALA A 176 -10.97 3.52 0.34
C ALA A 176 -10.47 2.24 1.01
N GLN A 177 -9.15 2.03 1.03
CA GLN A 177 -8.54 0.87 1.67
C GLN A 177 -8.76 0.85 3.18
N ALA A 178 -8.68 1.99 3.86
CA ALA A 178 -8.96 2.07 5.29
C ALA A 178 -10.44 1.74 5.62
N GLY A 179 -11.36 2.14 4.75
CA GLY A 179 -12.77 1.78 4.87
C GLY A 179 -13.04 0.30 4.62
N LEU A 180 -12.44 -0.27 3.59
CA LEU A 180 -12.52 -1.70 3.29
C LEU A 180 -11.89 -2.53 4.41
N ALA A 181 -10.72 -2.12 4.91
CA ALA A 181 -10.02 -2.79 6.01
C ALA A 181 -10.86 -2.87 7.30
N ASN A 182 -11.73 -1.89 7.54
CA ASN A 182 -12.65 -1.93 8.70
C ASN A 182 -13.80 -2.93 8.52
N ARG A 183 -14.00 -3.47 7.31
CA ARG A 183 -15.09 -4.40 6.97
C ARG A 183 -14.63 -5.86 6.88
N CYS A 184 -13.35 -6.12 7.07
CA CYS A 184 -12.75 -7.45 7.05
C CYS A 184 -11.78 -7.64 8.23
N LYS A 185 -11.15 -8.82 8.31
CA LYS A 185 -10.11 -9.12 9.31
C LYS A 185 -8.77 -8.52 8.88
N ALA A 186 -8.67 -7.19 8.90
CA ALA A 186 -7.46 -6.53 8.47
C ALA A 186 -6.38 -6.50 9.57
N LYS A 187 -5.13 -6.64 9.14
CA LYS A 187 -3.92 -6.59 9.97
C LYS A 187 -2.94 -5.56 9.40
N THR A 188 -2.00 -5.14 10.23
CA THR A 188 -0.83 -4.38 9.79
C THR A 188 0.44 -5.12 10.13
N ILE A 189 1.48 -4.96 9.31
CA ILE A 189 2.84 -5.38 9.65
C ILE A 189 3.38 -4.43 10.74
N SER A 190 4.15 -4.96 11.67
CA SER A 190 4.82 -4.15 12.68
C SER A 190 5.63 -3.01 12.05
N PRO A 191 5.41 -1.74 12.47
CA PRO A 191 6.13 -0.60 11.90
C PRO A 191 7.62 -0.59 12.22
N ARG A 192 8.08 -1.45 13.14
CA ARG A 192 9.51 -1.68 13.39
C ARG A 192 10.13 -2.58 12.34
N GLN A 193 9.35 -3.53 11.79
CA GLN A 193 9.83 -4.51 10.83
C GLN A 193 9.85 -3.99 9.40
N ILE A 194 8.79 -3.29 8.98
CA ILE A 194 8.81 -2.48 7.74
C ILE A 194 8.48 -1.06 8.13
N THR A 195 9.47 -0.18 8.03
CA THR A 195 9.43 1.18 8.56
C THR A 195 9.20 2.20 7.45
N ASN A 196 8.17 3.04 7.60
CA ASN A 196 8.00 4.24 6.76
C ASN A 196 9.07 5.26 7.10
N LEU A 197 9.88 5.67 6.13
CA LEU A 197 11.02 6.56 6.33
C LEU A 197 10.60 8.03 6.35
N TYR A 198 10.04 8.45 7.47
CA TYR A 198 9.91 9.87 7.83
C TYR A 198 11.27 10.46 8.28
N PRO A 199 11.44 11.79 8.38
CA PRO A 199 12.73 12.40 8.74
C PRO A 199 13.36 11.84 10.02
N ASN A 200 12.53 11.52 11.02
CA ASN A 200 12.96 11.02 12.33
C ASN A 200 12.74 9.51 12.50
N ALA A 201 12.59 8.78 11.40
CA ALA A 201 12.39 7.32 11.46
C ALA A 201 13.65 6.64 12.03
N GLN A 202 13.42 5.61 12.84
CA GLN A 202 14.48 4.78 13.39
C GLN A 202 14.48 3.41 12.72
N ILE A 203 15.66 2.94 12.35
CA ILE A 203 15.88 1.60 11.84
C ILE A 203 16.31 0.75 13.03
N HIS A 204 15.49 -0.23 13.40
CA HIS A 204 15.69 -1.13 14.52
C HIS A 204 16.42 -2.41 14.09
N GLU A 205 16.84 -3.21 15.06
CA GLU A 205 17.49 -4.51 14.80
C GLU A 205 16.57 -5.51 14.10
N ASP A 206 15.25 -5.42 14.32
CA ASP A 206 14.23 -6.25 13.70
C ASP A 206 13.68 -5.65 12.40
N THR A 207 14.19 -4.51 11.92
CA THR A 207 13.78 -3.91 10.65
C THR A 207 14.36 -4.71 9.48
N PHE A 208 13.50 -5.28 8.65
CA PHE A 208 13.91 -5.96 7.42
C PHE A 208 13.47 -5.25 6.15
N GLY A 209 12.56 -4.28 6.24
CA GLY A 209 12.08 -3.48 5.11
C GLY A 209 11.97 -1.99 5.43
N LEU A 210 12.17 -1.16 4.42
CA LEU A 210 12.06 0.30 4.48
C LEU A 210 11.15 0.77 3.34
N HIS A 211 10.15 1.58 3.65
CA HIS A 211 9.33 2.26 2.66
C HIS A 211 9.85 3.69 2.47
N LEU A 212 10.40 3.96 1.29
CA LEU A 212 11.04 5.22 0.91
C LEU A 212 10.00 6.24 0.46
N LEU A 213 9.37 6.93 1.39
CA LEU A 213 8.33 7.92 1.09
C LEU A 213 8.82 9.01 0.14
N GLY A 214 8.05 9.33 -0.89
CA GLY A 214 8.44 10.17 -2.01
C GLY A 214 9.13 11.48 -1.64
N SER A 215 8.59 12.22 -0.64
CA SER A 215 9.16 13.50 -0.18
C SER A 215 10.53 13.37 0.50
N TYR A 216 10.85 12.21 1.05
CA TYR A 216 12.09 11.97 1.81
C TYR A 216 13.02 10.96 1.14
N ARG A 217 12.63 10.40 -0.02
CA ARG A 217 13.36 9.34 -0.74
C ARG A 217 14.82 9.67 -0.97
N LYS A 218 15.11 10.87 -1.52
CA LYS A 218 16.47 11.28 -1.83
C LYS A 218 17.37 11.31 -0.60
N GLU A 219 16.91 11.97 0.47
CA GLU A 219 17.67 12.08 1.73
C GLU A 219 18.00 10.70 2.33
N TRP A 220 17.01 9.79 2.33
CA TRP A 220 17.22 8.46 2.87
C TRP A 220 18.10 7.59 1.98
N MET A 221 18.00 7.71 0.66
CA MET A 221 18.90 6.99 -0.26
C MET A 221 20.36 7.38 -0.04
N GLU A 222 20.66 8.67 0.17
CA GLU A 222 22.00 9.16 0.51
C GLU A 222 22.50 8.60 1.86
N LYS A 223 21.65 8.62 2.89
CA LYS A 223 21.96 8.05 4.20
C LYS A 223 22.22 6.53 4.15
N LEU A 224 21.44 5.79 3.38
CA LEU A 224 21.58 4.34 3.23
C LEU A 224 22.82 3.97 2.43
N ALA A 225 23.14 4.72 1.37
CA ALA A 225 24.38 4.54 0.60
C ALA A 225 25.63 4.70 1.47
N ALA A 226 25.63 5.68 2.39
CA ALA A 226 26.73 5.90 3.31
C ALA A 226 26.90 4.74 4.34
N ARG A 227 25.84 3.99 4.66
CA ARG A 227 25.87 2.87 5.62
C ARG A 227 26.36 1.53 5.01
N LYS A 228 26.34 1.38 3.69
CA LYS A 228 26.56 0.12 2.97
C LYS A 228 27.96 -0.49 3.17
N ASN A 229 28.92 0.24 3.72
CA ASN A 229 30.33 -0.18 3.80
C ASN A 229 30.69 -1.07 5.01
N ASN A 230 29.78 -1.41 5.92
CA ASN A 230 30.16 -2.03 7.19
C ASN A 230 29.47 -3.36 7.56
N GLN A 231 28.70 -4.01 6.70
CA GLN A 231 28.02 -5.26 7.08
C GLN A 231 28.38 -6.43 6.16
N THR A 232 29.34 -7.25 6.58
CA THR A 232 29.68 -8.55 6.01
C THR A 232 29.10 -9.74 6.80
N GLU A 233 28.39 -9.50 7.89
CA GLU A 233 27.82 -10.56 8.71
C GLU A 233 26.51 -11.13 8.12
N SER A 234 26.37 -12.44 8.22
CA SER A 234 25.12 -13.15 7.85
C SER A 234 24.02 -12.74 8.83
N LEU A 235 23.12 -11.87 8.39
CA LEU A 235 21.98 -11.42 9.20
C LEU A 235 20.95 -12.53 9.34
N PRO A 236 20.29 -12.68 10.50
CA PRO A 236 19.25 -13.67 10.71
C PRO A 236 18.04 -13.40 9.79
N THR A 237 17.40 -14.48 9.35
CA THR A 237 16.14 -14.39 8.60
C THR A 237 15.02 -13.87 9.49
N MET A 238 14.33 -12.86 9.03
CA MET A 238 13.21 -12.23 9.76
C MET A 238 11.89 -12.90 9.39
N VAL A 239 11.00 -13.03 10.37
CA VAL A 239 9.62 -13.45 10.18
C VAL A 239 8.71 -12.28 10.51
N PRO A 240 7.78 -11.90 9.62
CA PRO A 240 6.87 -10.79 9.86
C PRO A 240 5.96 -11.04 11.06
N SER A 241 5.71 -10.00 11.84
CA SER A 241 4.70 -9.98 12.89
C SER A 241 3.54 -9.08 12.47
N PHE A 242 2.33 -9.53 12.75
CA PHE A 242 1.11 -8.87 12.34
C PHE A 242 0.26 -8.47 13.55
N GLU A 243 -0.29 -7.26 13.49
CA GLU A 243 -1.20 -6.72 14.49
C GLU A 243 -2.58 -6.49 13.87
N ASN A 244 -3.65 -6.75 14.61
CA ASN A 244 -5.00 -6.44 14.14
C ASN A 244 -5.17 -4.93 13.95
N CYS A 245 -5.80 -4.54 12.86
CA CYS A 245 -6.17 -3.15 12.65
C CYS A 245 -7.15 -2.67 13.72
N VAL A 246 -7.03 -1.41 14.11
CA VAL A 246 -7.90 -0.77 15.09
C VAL A 246 -8.80 0.23 14.38
N SER A 247 -10.11 0.13 14.61
CA SER A 247 -11.07 1.09 14.05
C SER A 247 -10.79 2.51 14.51
N GLN A 248 -10.96 3.45 13.59
CA GLN A 248 -10.86 4.88 13.83
C GLN A 248 -12.13 5.39 14.51
N ASN A 249 -12.00 6.04 15.66
CA ASN A 249 -13.13 6.81 16.20
C ASN A 249 -13.09 8.25 15.69
N ILE A 250 -14.26 8.89 15.64
CA ILE A 250 -14.42 10.26 15.12
C ILE A 250 -13.61 11.29 15.91
N ILE A 251 -13.55 11.16 17.23
CA ILE A 251 -12.84 12.11 18.09
C ILE A 251 -11.34 12.06 17.78
N GLY A 252 -10.77 10.84 17.76
CA GLY A 252 -9.37 10.65 17.43
C GLY A 252 -9.03 11.10 16.00
N TYR A 253 -9.92 10.86 15.04
CA TYR A 253 -9.77 11.33 13.68
C TYR A 253 -9.78 12.87 13.62
N SER A 254 -10.76 13.52 14.23
CA SER A 254 -10.87 14.98 14.26
C SER A 254 -9.66 15.64 14.92
N LEU A 255 -9.19 15.10 16.03
CA LEU A 255 -7.99 15.60 16.71
C LEU A 255 -6.72 15.49 15.84
N ARG A 256 -6.57 14.41 15.07
CA ARG A 256 -5.45 14.26 14.13
C ARG A 256 -5.54 15.23 12.98
N GLN A 257 -6.74 15.48 12.43
CA GLN A 257 -6.94 16.48 11.38
C GLN A 257 -6.60 17.89 11.87
N ILE A 258 -6.96 18.24 13.11
CA ILE A 258 -6.59 19.52 13.74
C ILE A 258 -5.08 19.64 13.92
N ARG A 259 -4.41 18.60 14.44
CA ARG A 259 -2.94 18.58 14.58
C ARG A 259 -2.24 18.75 13.25
N ARG A 260 -2.71 18.04 12.23
CA ARG A 260 -2.19 18.14 10.86
C ARG A 260 -2.35 19.56 10.33
N TRP A 261 -3.53 20.15 10.45
CA TRP A 261 -3.78 21.51 10.00
C TRP A 261 -2.86 22.53 10.69
N LYS A 262 -2.59 22.37 11.99
CA LYS A 262 -1.61 23.18 12.71
C LYS A 262 -0.21 23.00 12.16
N ASN A 263 0.24 21.77 11.95
CA ASN A 263 1.60 21.49 11.48
C ASN A 263 1.83 22.00 10.04
N THR A 264 0.84 21.87 9.14
CA THR A 264 0.94 22.43 7.79
C THR A 264 0.97 23.94 7.75
N ARG A 265 0.29 24.62 8.69
CA ARG A 265 0.36 26.09 8.76
C ARG A 265 1.61 26.62 9.47
N LEU A 266 2.15 25.89 10.44
CA LEU A 266 3.37 26.27 11.13
C LEU A 266 4.65 26.04 10.31
N ASN A 267 4.61 25.15 9.33
CA ASN A 267 5.72 24.93 8.40
C ASN A 267 5.67 25.82 7.14
N LEU A 268 4.75 26.76 7.08
CA LEU A 268 4.65 27.79 6.03
C LEU A 268 5.19 29.15 6.45
N TRP A 269 5.95 29.20 7.59
CA TRP A 269 6.65 30.39 8.05
C TRP A 269 8.15 30.08 8.26
#